data_3ac509b1499c56563ede86d0e86da96a
#
_entry.id   3ac509b1499c56563ede86d0e86da96a
#
_cell.length_a   1.000
_cell.length_b   1.000
_cell.length_c   1.000
_cell.angle_alpha   90.00
_cell.angle_beta   90.00
_cell.angle_gamma   90.00
#
_symmetry.space_group_name_H-M   'P 1'
#
loop_
_entity.id
_entity.type
_entity.pdbx_description
1 polymer ?
#
loop_
_entity_poly.entity_id
_entity_poly.type
_entity_poly.pdbx_seq_one_letter_code
_entity_poly.pdbx_strand_id
1 'polypeptide(L)'
;MDHSFSNRLLIVPLFQGFSRLDFLDIVEKIPLGFKTYKPGSTIVAQEEESHSLCILLSGEAEAEVVSPQGIYRFTEKIKSPYTIQIENLFGLHNRYARTFKASTDVQTVTISKQNVRQMLINYPAL
;
A
#
# COMPACT_ATOMS: atom_id res chain seq x y z
N MET A 1 -9.06 -18.74 6.69
CA MET A 1 -8.56 -17.36 6.58
C MET A 1 -8.42 -16.75 7.96
N ASP A 2 -7.37 -15.97 8.15
CA ASP A 2 -7.12 -15.32 9.43
C ASP A 2 -8.03 -14.10 9.61
N HIS A 3 -8.91 -14.13 10.63
CA HIS A 3 -9.81 -13.03 10.94
C HIS A 3 -9.06 -11.77 11.42
N SER A 4 -7.88 -11.93 12.03
CA SER A 4 -7.10 -10.78 12.50
C SER A 4 -6.57 -9.96 11.32
N PHE A 5 -6.25 -10.61 10.21
CA PHE A 5 -5.84 -9.95 8.98
C PHE A 5 -6.98 -9.10 8.40
N SER A 6 -8.20 -9.67 8.32
CA SER A 6 -9.37 -8.94 7.83
C SER A 6 -9.65 -7.71 8.69
N ASN A 7 -9.51 -7.82 10.01
CA ASN A 7 -9.72 -6.69 10.92
C ASN A 7 -8.68 -5.59 10.71
N ARG A 8 -7.42 -5.95 10.45
CA ARG A 8 -6.38 -4.96 10.17
C ARG A 8 -6.66 -4.18 8.90
N LEU A 9 -7.12 -4.84 7.84
CA LEU A 9 -7.44 -4.17 6.59
C LEU A 9 -8.64 -3.25 6.72
N LEU A 10 -9.65 -3.63 7.51
CA LEU A 10 -10.83 -2.79 7.70
C LEU A 10 -10.54 -1.45 8.34
N ILE A 11 -9.45 -1.33 9.11
CA ILE A 11 -9.07 -0.03 9.70
C ILE A 11 -8.30 0.86 8.73
N VAL A 12 -7.88 0.35 7.57
CA VAL A 12 -7.24 1.15 6.54
C VAL A 12 -8.28 2.11 5.94
N PRO A 13 -7.98 3.42 5.84
CA PRO A 13 -8.96 4.41 5.35
C PRO A 13 -9.59 4.05 4.01
N LEU A 14 -8.86 3.41 3.12
CA LEU A 14 -9.36 2.97 1.81
C LEU A 14 -10.59 2.07 1.93
N PHE A 15 -10.68 1.26 2.99
CA PHE A 15 -11.74 0.26 3.16
C PHE A 15 -12.84 0.68 4.13
N GLN A 16 -12.82 1.91 4.61
CA GLN A 16 -13.81 2.36 5.60
C GLN A 16 -15.25 2.36 5.09
N GLY A 17 -15.43 2.47 3.77
CA GLY A 17 -16.76 2.40 3.16
C GLY A 17 -17.30 0.98 2.99
N PHE A 18 -16.52 -0.04 3.38
CA PHE A 18 -16.89 -1.44 3.18
C PHE A 18 -17.51 -2.02 4.44
N SER A 19 -18.54 -2.86 4.25
CA SER A 19 -18.99 -3.73 5.32
C SER A 19 -18.00 -4.89 5.49
N ARG A 20 -18.09 -5.58 6.62
CA ARG A 20 -17.26 -6.77 6.86
C ARG A 20 -17.54 -7.86 5.81
N LEU A 21 -18.80 -8.00 5.41
CA LEU A 21 -19.18 -8.98 4.40
C LEU A 21 -18.61 -8.65 3.03
N ASP A 22 -18.62 -7.36 2.65
CA ASP A 22 -18.01 -6.90 1.40
C ASP A 22 -16.53 -7.22 1.39
N PHE A 23 -15.87 -7.00 2.50
CA PHE A 23 -14.43 -7.25 2.63
C PHE A 23 -14.11 -8.74 2.50
N LEU A 24 -14.89 -9.60 3.15
CA LEU A 24 -14.70 -11.05 3.04
C LEU A 24 -14.92 -11.54 1.61
N ASP A 25 -15.90 -10.98 0.91
CA ASP A 25 -16.16 -11.30 -0.49
C ASP A 25 -14.96 -10.94 -1.36
N ILE A 26 -14.37 -9.76 -1.15
CA ILE A 26 -13.18 -9.32 -1.88
C ILE A 26 -12.01 -10.27 -1.66
N VAL A 27 -11.74 -10.62 -0.41
CA VAL A 27 -10.61 -11.47 -0.05
C VAL A 27 -10.74 -12.86 -0.69
N GLU A 28 -11.96 -13.37 -0.86
CA GLU A 28 -12.19 -14.65 -1.52
C GLU A 28 -11.97 -14.57 -3.04
N LYS A 29 -12.29 -13.45 -3.66
CA LYS A 29 -12.30 -13.32 -5.13
C LYS A 29 -11.05 -12.68 -5.72
N ILE A 30 -10.32 -11.91 -4.94
CA ILE A 30 -9.20 -11.12 -5.43
C ILE A 30 -7.89 -11.63 -4.85
N PRO A 31 -6.91 -11.99 -5.69
CA PRO A 31 -5.60 -12.41 -5.20
C PRO A 31 -4.91 -11.29 -4.44
N LEU A 32 -4.42 -11.62 -3.26
CA LEU A 32 -3.65 -10.71 -2.40
C LEU A 32 -2.23 -11.23 -2.30
N GLY A 33 -1.26 -10.33 -2.47
CA GLY A 33 0.13 -10.65 -2.22
C GLY A 33 0.53 -10.19 -0.83
N PHE A 34 1.29 -11.02 -0.13
CA PHE A 34 1.81 -10.69 1.21
C PHE A 34 3.33 -10.71 1.19
N LYS A 35 3.94 -9.74 1.82
CA LYS A 35 5.39 -9.69 1.90
C LYS A 35 5.83 -9.09 3.22
N THR A 36 6.91 -9.64 3.77
CA THR A 36 7.55 -9.13 4.97
C THR A 36 8.88 -8.49 4.60
N TYR A 37 9.16 -7.33 5.16
CA TYR A 37 10.41 -6.60 4.96
C TYR A 37 11.13 -6.45 6.28
N LYS A 38 12.44 -6.69 6.27
CA LYS A 38 13.28 -6.47 7.44
C LYS A 38 13.72 -5.02 7.52
N PRO A 39 14.11 -4.53 8.71
CA PRO A 39 14.62 -3.16 8.84
C PRO A 39 15.72 -2.86 7.85
N GLY A 40 15.66 -1.70 7.21
CA GLY A 40 16.61 -1.26 6.19
C GLY A 40 16.29 -1.69 4.77
N SER A 41 15.31 -2.58 4.59
CA SER A 41 14.91 -3.03 3.25
C SER A 41 14.06 -1.97 2.54
N THR A 42 14.23 -1.85 1.23
CA THR A 42 13.40 -0.98 0.40
C THR A 42 12.07 -1.66 0.08
N ILE A 43 10.97 -1.01 0.40
CA ILE A 43 9.62 -1.50 0.09
C ILE A 43 9.26 -1.12 -1.34
N VAL A 44 9.34 0.16 -1.68
CA VAL A 44 9.22 0.68 -3.04
C VAL A 44 10.24 1.79 -3.24
N ALA A 45 10.73 1.97 -4.46
CA ALA A 45 11.75 2.97 -4.78
C ALA A 45 11.16 4.14 -5.55
N GLN A 46 11.67 5.35 -5.28
CA GLN A 46 11.32 6.56 -6.01
C GLN A 46 11.56 6.35 -7.51
N GLU A 47 10.65 6.80 -8.35
CA GLU A 47 10.64 6.67 -9.81
C GLU A 47 10.37 5.24 -10.34
N GLU A 48 10.25 4.24 -9.47
CA GLU A 48 9.82 2.91 -9.87
C GLU A 48 8.35 2.94 -10.28
N GLU A 49 7.98 2.19 -11.31
CA GLU A 49 6.59 2.11 -11.73
C GLU A 49 5.70 1.46 -10.69
N SER A 50 4.51 2.05 -10.50
CA SER A 50 3.50 1.50 -9.59
C SER A 50 2.61 0.52 -10.35
N HIS A 51 2.71 -0.77 -10.03
CA HIS A 51 1.91 -1.84 -10.64
C HIS A 51 0.84 -2.40 -9.72
N SER A 52 0.92 -2.07 -8.44
CA SER A 52 0.06 -2.64 -7.42
C SER A 52 -0.22 -1.62 -6.35
N LEU A 53 -1.39 -1.74 -5.74
CA LEU A 53 -1.67 -1.07 -4.48
C LEU A 53 -0.87 -1.77 -3.39
N CYS A 54 -0.12 -1.04 -2.61
CA CYS A 54 0.68 -1.57 -1.50
C CYS A 54 0.21 -0.93 -0.20
N ILE A 55 -0.14 -1.77 0.77
CA ILE A 55 -0.63 -1.30 2.07
C ILE A 55 0.28 -1.83 3.17
N LEU A 56 0.77 -0.93 4.01
CA LEU A 56 1.48 -1.28 5.23
C LEU A 56 0.48 -1.77 6.26
N LEU A 57 0.55 -3.04 6.63
CA LEU A 57 -0.35 -3.65 7.62
C LEU A 57 0.20 -3.55 9.03
N SER A 58 1.51 -3.66 9.18
CA SER A 58 2.17 -3.58 10.48
C SER A 58 3.58 -3.04 10.32
N GLY A 59 4.11 -2.46 11.38
CA GLY A 59 5.45 -1.92 11.42
C GLY A 59 5.52 -0.44 11.08
N GLU A 60 6.74 0.05 10.96
CA GLU A 60 7.03 1.44 10.65
C GLU A 60 8.00 1.53 9.48
N ALA A 61 7.84 2.57 8.67
CA ALA A 61 8.69 2.83 7.51
C ALA A 61 9.12 4.29 7.50
N GLU A 62 10.10 4.59 6.67
CA GLU A 62 10.53 5.94 6.40
C GLU A 62 10.35 6.24 4.92
N ALA A 63 9.61 7.32 4.62
CA ALA A 63 9.43 7.78 3.25
C ALA A 63 10.47 8.87 2.97
N GLU A 64 11.16 8.74 1.85
CA GLU A 64 12.25 9.65 1.48
C GLU A 64 12.06 10.14 0.05
N VAL A 65 12.20 11.44 -0.15
CA VAL A 65 12.29 12.02 -1.48
C VAL A 65 13.64 12.69 -1.64
N VAL A 66 14.28 12.44 -2.80
CA VAL A 66 15.55 13.07 -3.15
C VAL A 66 15.30 13.94 -4.38
N SER A 67 15.82 15.17 -4.35
CA SER A 67 15.71 16.07 -5.51
C SER A 67 16.48 15.51 -6.70
N PRO A 68 16.11 15.88 -7.96
CA PRO A 68 16.80 15.37 -9.15
C PRO A 68 18.30 15.56 -9.14
N GLN A 69 18.79 16.63 -8.52
CA GLN A 69 20.23 16.90 -8.42
C GLN A 69 20.89 16.21 -7.22
N GLY A 70 20.09 15.55 -6.36
CA GLY A 70 20.61 14.92 -5.16
C GLY A 70 20.99 15.91 -4.06
N ILE A 71 20.64 17.21 -4.20
CA ILE A 71 21.02 18.25 -3.26
C ILE A 71 20.17 18.24 -2.01
N TYR A 72 18.86 17.96 -2.17
CA TYR A 72 17.90 17.97 -1.07
C TYR A 72 17.35 16.58 -0.85
N ARG A 73 17.19 16.24 0.43
CA ARG A 73 16.61 14.97 0.87
C ARG A 73 15.63 15.25 1.99
N PHE A 74 14.39 14.77 1.83
CA PHE A 74 13.36 14.92 2.84
C PHE A 74 12.90 13.54 3.27
N THR A 75 12.71 13.34 4.57
CA THR A 75 12.26 12.08 5.13
C THR A 75 11.07 12.31 6.03
N GLU A 76 10.17 11.32 6.08
CA GLU A 76 8.99 11.34 6.92
C GLU A 76 8.78 9.95 7.51
N LYS A 77 8.45 9.89 8.80
CA LYS A 77 8.14 8.63 9.46
C LYS A 77 6.70 8.23 9.16
N ILE A 78 6.52 6.98 8.76
CA ILE A 78 5.23 6.42 8.39
C ILE A 78 4.93 5.26 9.33
N LYS A 79 3.71 5.26 9.88
CA LYS A 79 3.23 4.18 10.75
C LYS A 79 2.08 3.45 10.09
N SER A 80 2.04 2.13 10.26
CA SER A 80 0.90 1.33 9.83
C SER A 80 -0.37 1.68 10.64
N PRO A 81 -1.57 1.56 10.06
CA PRO A 81 -1.82 1.19 8.67
C PRO A 81 -1.61 2.38 7.72
N TYR A 82 -1.04 2.12 6.55
CA TYR A 82 -0.77 3.17 5.59
C TYR A 82 -0.83 2.63 4.16
N THR A 83 -1.57 3.33 3.30
CA THR A 83 -1.64 2.99 1.88
C THR A 83 -0.62 3.81 1.12
N ILE A 84 0.34 3.15 0.47
CA ILE A 84 1.41 3.82 -0.25
C ILE A 84 0.88 4.40 -1.56
N GLN A 85 0.80 5.72 -1.62
CA GLN A 85 0.60 6.55 -2.83
C GLN A 85 -0.38 5.96 -3.86
N ILE A 86 -1.61 5.66 -3.42
CA ILE A 86 -2.65 5.13 -4.30
C ILE A 86 -2.95 6.08 -5.47
N GLU A 87 -2.78 7.36 -5.30
CA GLU A 87 -3.02 8.38 -6.30
C GLU A 87 -2.14 8.22 -7.55
N ASN A 88 -1.00 7.56 -7.42
CA ASN A 88 -0.09 7.33 -8.54
C ASN A 88 -0.40 6.07 -9.32
N LEU A 89 -1.36 5.25 -8.85
CA LEU A 89 -1.63 3.95 -9.46
C LEU A 89 -2.27 4.09 -10.85
N PHE A 90 -3.18 5.02 -11.02
CA PHE A 90 -3.94 5.22 -12.25
C PHE A 90 -3.61 6.53 -12.98
N GLY A 91 -2.65 7.31 -12.51
CA GLY A 91 -2.29 8.58 -13.10
C GLY A 91 -1.44 8.44 -14.37
N LEU A 92 -1.26 9.56 -15.07
CA LEU A 92 -0.36 9.62 -16.20
C LEU A 92 1.09 9.33 -15.79
N HIS A 93 1.44 9.67 -14.56
CA HIS A 93 2.73 9.39 -13.98
C HIS A 93 2.56 8.33 -12.90
N ASN A 94 2.55 7.06 -13.31
CA ASN A 94 2.35 5.92 -12.42
C ASN A 94 3.66 5.49 -11.74
N ARG A 95 4.46 6.44 -11.30
CA ARG A 95 5.73 6.20 -10.62
C ARG A 95 5.68 6.70 -9.19
N TYR A 96 6.36 5.99 -8.30
CA TYR A 96 6.41 6.41 -6.91
C TYR A 96 7.18 7.71 -6.77
N ALA A 97 6.60 8.66 -6.03
CA ALA A 97 7.24 9.96 -5.78
C ALA A 97 8.28 9.87 -4.67
N ARG A 98 8.25 8.82 -3.85
CA ARG A 98 9.15 8.64 -2.72
C ARG A 98 9.62 7.21 -2.60
N THR A 99 10.78 7.03 -1.96
CA THR A 99 11.27 5.71 -1.56
C THR A 99 10.76 5.40 -0.16
N PHE A 100 10.18 4.23 0.03
CA PHE A 100 9.74 3.76 1.35
C PHE A 100 10.65 2.62 1.80
N LYS A 101 11.28 2.80 2.95
CA LYS A 101 12.16 1.80 3.56
C LYS A 101 11.62 1.37 4.91
N ALA A 102 11.70 0.09 5.19
CA ALA A 102 11.29 -0.43 6.49
C ALA A 102 12.21 0.08 7.59
N SER A 103 11.65 0.64 8.66
CA SER A 103 12.39 1.04 9.86
C SER A 103 12.38 -0.07 10.90
N THR A 104 11.30 -0.85 10.92
CA THR A 104 11.13 -2.05 11.74
C THR A 104 10.77 -3.21 10.82
N ASP A 105 10.46 -4.38 11.36
CA ASP A 105 9.83 -5.42 10.56
C ASP A 105 8.49 -4.92 10.07
N VAL A 106 8.24 -5.05 8.76
CA VAL A 106 7.05 -4.53 8.10
C VAL A 106 6.34 -5.66 7.38
N GLN A 107 5.02 -5.74 7.55
CA GLN A 107 4.17 -6.61 6.75
C GLN A 107 3.35 -5.76 5.79
N THR A 108 3.32 -6.16 4.53
CA THR A 108 2.53 -5.47 3.50
C THR A 108 1.57 -6.44 2.83
N VAL A 109 0.50 -5.86 2.28
CA VAL A 109 -0.37 -6.55 1.33
C VAL A 109 -0.36 -5.77 0.04
N THR A 110 -0.31 -6.49 -1.09
CA THR A 110 -0.39 -5.87 -2.41
C THR A 110 -1.58 -6.41 -3.18
N ILE A 111 -2.20 -5.54 -3.96
CA ILE A 111 -3.31 -5.88 -4.84
C ILE A 111 -2.94 -5.32 -6.21
N SER A 112 -3.00 -6.14 -7.26
CA SER A 112 -2.63 -5.70 -8.59
C SER A 112 -3.52 -4.54 -9.06
N LYS A 113 -2.98 -3.68 -9.91
CA LYS A 113 -3.72 -2.55 -10.49
C LYS A 113 -5.03 -2.99 -11.13
N GLN A 114 -5.00 -4.11 -11.85
CA GLN A 114 -6.19 -4.65 -12.51
C GLN A 114 -7.25 -5.05 -11.49
N ASN A 115 -6.86 -5.68 -10.40
CA ASN A 115 -7.78 -6.08 -9.35
C ASN A 115 -8.33 -4.89 -8.57
N VAL A 116 -7.53 -3.84 -8.36
CA VAL A 116 -8.01 -2.60 -7.76
C VAL A 116 -9.10 -1.98 -8.63
N ARG A 117 -8.88 -1.97 -9.96
CA ARG A 117 -9.88 -1.45 -10.90
C ARG A 117 -11.20 -2.20 -10.78
N GLN A 118 -11.15 -3.53 -10.69
CA GLN A 118 -12.35 -4.34 -10.49
C GLN A 118 -13.04 -4.04 -9.18
N MET A 119 -12.30 -3.82 -8.10
CA MET A 119 -12.87 -3.43 -6.82
C MET A 119 -13.64 -2.12 -6.94
N LEU A 120 -13.08 -1.14 -7.64
CA LEU A 120 -13.73 0.17 -7.81
C LEU A 120 -15.02 0.07 -8.61
N ILE A 121 -15.10 -0.85 -9.57
CA ILE A 121 -16.30 -1.09 -10.37
C ILE A 121 -17.37 -1.79 -9.53
N ASN A 122 -17.00 -2.81 -8.77
CA ASN A 122 -17.93 -3.64 -8.01
C ASN A 122 -18.31 -3.03 -6.66
N TYR A 123 -17.50 -2.15 -6.11
CA TYR A 123 -17.70 -1.55 -4.80
C TYR A 123 -17.50 -0.03 -4.90
N PRO A 124 -18.51 0.70 -5.44
CA PRO A 124 -18.37 2.14 -5.68
C PRO A 124 -18.16 2.98 -4.42
N ALA A 125 -18.32 2.39 -3.23
CA ALA A 125 -18.09 3.09 -1.96
C ALA A 125 -16.63 3.45 -1.70
N LEU A 126 -15.71 2.87 -2.47
CA LEU A 126 -14.29 3.18 -2.32
C LEU A 126 -13.97 4.63 -2.70
#